data_0e135915725d52785de40df12a4304b7
#
_entry.id   0e135915725d52785de40df12a4304b7
#
_cell.length_a   1.000
_cell.length_b   1.000
_cell.length_c   1.000
_cell.angle_alpha   90.00
_cell.angle_beta   90.00
_cell.angle_gamma   90.00
#
_symmetry.space_group_name_H-M   'P 1'
#
loop_
_entity.id
_entity.type
_entity.pdbx_description
1 polymer ?
#
loop_
_entity_poly.entity_id
_entity_poly.type
_entity_poly.pdbx_seq_one_letter_code
_entity_poly.pdbx_strand_id
1 'polypeptide(L)'
;RQGIQCFRVYDHDLPEFPFCIEFYGDKLYVAEYKRRHGMTEEEHDEWVEKSLQVATEVLAVNKENIFLKLRQRKPGRLGQYQKYDEVQHEFVVEEHELKFFINLSDYLDTGLFLDHRITRQMVRAQSAGKKVLNLFAYTGSFSVYAAAGGAAEVITVDLSKTYLNWAERNMQLNGFSDNSKYRFVHADVKQY
;
A
#
# COMPACT_ATOMS: atom_id res chain seq x y z
N ARG A 1 0.71 -10.09 -20.19
CA ARG A 1 0.89 -9.07 -19.11
C ARG A 1 -0.50 -8.83 -18.50
N GLN A 2 -0.67 -9.10 -17.21
CA GLN A 2 -2.00 -9.12 -16.53
C GLN A 2 -2.45 -7.73 -16.03
N GLY A 3 -1.93 -6.61 -16.58
CA GLY A 3 -2.26 -5.26 -16.08
C GLY A 3 -1.85 -5.04 -14.62
N ILE A 4 -0.72 -5.62 -14.20
CA ILE A 4 -0.18 -5.48 -12.84
C ILE A 4 1.02 -4.56 -12.89
N GLN A 5 0.91 -3.42 -12.22
CA GLN A 5 1.99 -2.42 -12.12
C GLN A 5 2.71 -2.45 -10.77
N CYS A 6 2.18 -3.21 -9.79
CA CYS A 6 2.72 -3.26 -8.44
C CYS A 6 3.11 -4.69 -8.08
N PHE A 7 4.38 -4.90 -7.71
CA PHE A 7 4.87 -6.23 -7.32
C PHE A 7 6.15 -6.12 -6.50
N ARG A 8 6.37 -7.10 -5.63
CA ARG A 8 7.59 -7.22 -4.83
C ARG A 8 8.65 -7.97 -5.61
N VAL A 9 9.88 -7.46 -5.59
CA VAL A 9 11.04 -8.06 -6.26
C VAL A 9 12.06 -8.63 -5.29
N TYR A 10 12.05 -8.17 -4.03
CA TYR A 10 12.95 -8.65 -2.99
C TYR A 10 12.29 -8.55 -1.62
N ASP A 11 12.44 -9.56 -0.76
CA ASP A 11 11.82 -9.64 0.57
C ASP A 11 12.73 -10.32 1.61
N HIS A 12 13.79 -9.65 2.03
CA HIS A 12 14.74 -10.15 3.03
C HIS A 12 15.40 -11.50 2.68
N ASP A 13 15.54 -11.82 1.39
CA ASP A 13 16.05 -13.11 0.95
C ASP A 13 17.49 -13.37 1.44
N LEU A 14 18.26 -12.31 1.67
CA LEU A 14 19.59 -12.36 2.28
C LEU A 14 19.59 -11.63 3.63
N PRO A 15 20.00 -12.29 4.71
CA PRO A 15 20.02 -11.66 6.06
C PRO A 15 20.87 -10.39 6.15
N GLU A 16 21.91 -10.26 5.32
CA GLU A 16 22.78 -9.10 5.26
C GLU A 16 22.09 -7.87 4.65
N PHE A 17 21.05 -8.08 3.85
CA PHE A 17 20.29 -7.04 3.16
C PHE A 17 18.83 -7.05 3.61
N PRO A 18 18.49 -6.46 4.76
CA PRO A 18 17.15 -6.49 5.34
C PRO A 18 16.21 -5.49 4.64
N PHE A 19 16.12 -5.59 3.34
CA PHE A 19 15.24 -4.75 2.53
C PHE A 19 13.97 -5.51 2.10
N CYS A 20 12.89 -4.77 1.92
CA CYS A 20 11.78 -5.15 1.09
C CYS A 20 11.73 -4.17 -0.09
N ILE A 21 11.79 -4.67 -1.31
CA ILE A 21 11.82 -3.85 -2.53
C ILE A 21 10.59 -4.15 -3.37
N GLU A 22 9.81 -3.11 -3.66
CA GLU A 22 8.54 -3.21 -4.38
C GLU A 22 8.45 -2.16 -5.49
N PHE A 23 7.93 -2.57 -6.64
CA PHE A 23 7.52 -1.65 -7.70
C PHE A 23 6.10 -1.14 -7.48
N TYR A 24 5.91 0.15 -7.80
CA TYR A 24 4.63 0.82 -7.95
C TYR A 24 4.68 1.66 -9.23
N GLY A 25 4.24 1.07 -10.35
CA GLY A 25 4.39 1.67 -11.68
C GLY A 25 5.86 1.75 -12.11
N ASP A 26 6.38 2.97 -12.28
CA ASP A 26 7.78 3.29 -12.58
C ASP A 26 8.63 3.61 -11.33
N LYS A 27 8.03 3.53 -10.14
CA LYS A 27 8.66 3.89 -8.86
C LYS A 27 9.06 2.65 -8.06
N LEU A 28 10.17 2.76 -7.34
CA LEU A 28 10.72 1.72 -6.47
C LEU A 28 10.55 2.16 -5.01
N TYR A 29 9.81 1.40 -4.25
CA TYR A 29 9.75 1.53 -2.80
C TYR A 29 10.73 0.56 -2.17
N VAL A 30 11.64 1.09 -1.36
CA VAL A 30 12.65 0.32 -0.64
C VAL A 30 12.44 0.52 0.85
N ALA A 31 12.00 -0.51 1.55
CA ALA A 31 11.86 -0.49 2.99
C ALA A 31 13.04 -1.21 3.63
N GLU A 32 13.88 -0.49 4.36
CA GLU A 32 14.90 -1.07 5.21
C GLU A 32 14.30 -1.43 6.57
N TYR A 33 14.51 -2.66 7.04
CA TYR A 33 14.11 -3.07 8.38
C TYR A 33 15.28 -2.89 9.35
N LYS A 34 15.10 -1.99 10.31
CA LYS A 34 16.13 -1.69 11.30
C LYS A 34 16.54 -2.96 12.06
N ARG A 35 17.82 -3.28 11.98
CA ARG A 35 18.47 -4.35 12.74
C ARG A 35 19.67 -3.81 13.53
N ARG A 36 20.18 -4.59 14.46
CA ARG A 36 21.47 -4.31 15.09
C ARG A 36 22.59 -4.77 14.13
N HIS A 37 23.54 -3.88 13.87
CA HIS A 37 24.73 -4.13 13.09
C HIS A 37 25.93 -3.46 13.78
N GLY A 38 27.16 -3.86 13.43
CA GLY A 38 28.39 -3.30 14.00
C GLY A 38 28.94 -2.08 13.25
N MET A 39 28.19 -1.55 12.26
CA MET A 39 28.63 -0.40 11.45
C MET A 39 28.41 0.92 12.22
N THR A 40 29.26 1.92 11.99
CA THR A 40 28.97 3.31 12.33
C THR A 40 27.85 3.88 11.47
N GLU A 41 27.35 5.07 11.78
CA GLU A 41 26.30 5.72 10.96
C GLU A 41 26.80 5.99 9.54
N GLU A 42 28.03 6.48 9.40
CA GLU A 42 28.64 6.76 8.10
C GLU A 42 28.81 5.46 7.26
N GLU A 43 29.29 4.40 7.88
CA GLU A 43 29.43 3.08 7.20
C GLU A 43 28.08 2.52 6.78
N HIS A 44 27.05 2.71 7.60
CA HIS A 44 25.69 2.29 7.27
C HIS A 44 25.12 3.09 6.10
N ASP A 45 25.29 4.41 6.11
CA ASP A 45 24.81 5.29 5.01
C ASP A 45 25.49 4.93 3.68
N GLU A 46 26.81 4.70 3.69
CA GLU A 46 27.54 4.23 2.50
C GLU A 46 27.04 2.86 2.02
N TRP A 47 26.75 1.94 2.94
CA TRP A 47 26.25 0.62 2.61
C TRP A 47 24.83 0.71 2.00
N VAL A 48 23.96 1.55 2.56
CA VAL A 48 22.63 1.83 1.99
C VAL A 48 22.77 2.42 0.59
N GLU A 49 23.61 3.44 0.39
CA GLU A 49 23.80 4.09 -0.91
C GLU A 49 24.29 3.09 -1.97
N LYS A 50 25.28 2.27 -1.65
CA LYS A 50 25.77 1.20 -2.53
C LYS A 50 24.68 0.18 -2.88
N SER A 51 23.86 -0.20 -1.88
CA SER A 51 22.73 -1.13 -2.10
C SER A 51 21.67 -0.54 -3.03
N LEU A 52 21.34 0.74 -2.86
CA LEU A 52 20.41 1.44 -3.75
C LEU A 52 20.99 1.62 -5.17
N GLN A 53 22.29 1.87 -5.29
CA GLN A 53 22.95 1.93 -6.60
C GLN A 53 22.82 0.61 -7.35
N VAL A 54 23.09 -0.51 -6.70
CA VAL A 54 22.91 -1.84 -7.30
C VAL A 54 21.45 -2.08 -7.72
N ALA A 55 20.50 -1.71 -6.86
CA ALA A 55 19.08 -1.82 -7.20
C ALA A 55 18.73 -0.97 -8.44
N THR A 56 19.25 0.27 -8.51
CA THR A 56 19.06 1.19 -9.64
C THR A 56 19.56 0.58 -10.94
N GLU A 57 20.78 0.02 -10.94
CA GLU A 57 21.43 -0.58 -12.11
C GLU A 57 20.70 -1.85 -12.58
N VAL A 58 20.41 -2.77 -11.64
CA VAL A 58 19.80 -4.07 -11.96
C VAL A 58 18.34 -3.92 -12.39
N LEU A 59 17.58 -3.02 -11.75
CA LEU A 59 16.16 -2.84 -12.03
C LEU A 59 15.88 -1.75 -13.08
N ALA A 60 16.91 -1.06 -13.55
CA ALA A 60 16.85 0.03 -14.54
C ALA A 60 15.86 1.14 -14.13
N VAL A 61 15.89 1.54 -12.85
CA VAL A 61 15.04 2.60 -12.29
C VAL A 61 15.89 3.85 -12.05
N ASN A 62 15.38 5.02 -12.41
CA ASN A 62 16.07 6.30 -12.12
C ASN A 62 16.13 6.56 -10.61
N LYS A 63 17.25 7.12 -10.11
CA LYS A 63 17.46 7.40 -8.68
C LYS A 63 16.36 8.28 -8.07
N GLU A 64 15.82 9.21 -8.83
CA GLU A 64 14.70 10.09 -8.45
C GLU A 64 13.36 9.36 -8.21
N ASN A 65 13.23 8.16 -8.74
CA ASN A 65 12.05 7.30 -8.57
C ASN A 65 12.22 6.26 -7.45
N ILE A 66 13.25 6.38 -6.62
CA ILE A 66 13.49 5.48 -5.49
C ILE A 66 13.06 6.16 -4.19
N PHE A 67 12.19 5.50 -3.46
CA PHE A 67 11.65 5.93 -2.16
C PHE A 67 12.15 5.00 -1.06
N LEU A 68 13.15 5.47 -0.29
CA LEU A 68 13.69 4.72 0.84
C LEU A 68 12.91 5.03 2.12
N LYS A 69 12.52 4.01 2.86
CA LYS A 69 11.90 4.11 4.19
C LYS A 69 12.60 3.22 5.20
N LEU A 70 12.92 3.77 6.35
CA LEU A 70 13.42 2.99 7.48
C LEU A 70 12.24 2.49 8.32
N ARG A 71 11.99 1.18 8.30
CA ARG A 71 10.99 0.53 9.15
C ARG A 71 11.58 0.21 10.52
N GLN A 72 11.10 0.91 11.54
CA GLN A 72 11.43 0.64 12.94
C GLN A 72 10.19 0.09 13.65
N ARG A 73 10.36 -0.96 14.48
CA ARG A 73 9.30 -1.37 15.40
C ARG A 73 9.12 -0.27 16.45
N LYS A 74 8.07 0.53 16.31
CA LYS A 74 7.62 1.45 17.36
C LYS A 74 6.61 0.72 18.24
N PRO A 75 6.73 0.73 19.57
CA PRO A 75 5.70 0.21 20.45
C PRO A 75 4.46 1.10 20.35
N GLY A 76 3.31 0.50 20.03
CA GLY A 76 2.00 1.13 20.05
C GLY A 76 1.42 1.54 18.68
N ARG A 77 0.09 1.73 18.65
CA ARG A 77 -0.70 2.08 17.45
C ARG A 77 -0.41 3.48 16.88
N LEU A 78 0.14 4.38 17.67
CA LEU A 78 0.35 5.79 17.30
C LEU A 78 1.38 6.00 16.19
N GLY A 79 2.30 5.05 15.96
CA GLY A 79 3.33 5.17 14.92
C GLY A 79 2.86 4.91 13.48
N GLN A 80 1.74 4.22 13.30
CA GLN A 80 1.22 3.84 11.96
C GLN A 80 0.52 4.99 11.22
N TYR A 81 0.07 6.01 11.95
CA TYR A 81 -0.74 7.11 11.41
C TYR A 81 0.02 8.44 11.30
N GLN A 82 1.33 8.46 11.59
CA GLN A 82 2.12 9.68 11.46
C GLN A 82 2.43 9.97 10.00
N LYS A 83 2.05 11.16 9.56
CA LYS A 83 2.50 11.75 8.30
C LYS A 83 3.96 12.18 8.46
N TYR A 84 4.84 11.74 7.56
CA TYR A 84 6.28 12.01 7.62
C TYR A 84 6.71 13.20 6.78
N ASP A 85 5.89 13.61 5.80
CA ASP A 85 6.16 14.76 4.92
C ASP A 85 4.86 15.51 4.61
N GLU A 86 4.98 16.81 4.29
CA GLU A 86 3.85 17.65 3.88
C GLU A 86 3.66 17.68 2.35
N VAL A 87 4.62 17.19 1.59
CA VAL A 87 4.56 17.15 0.12
C VAL A 87 3.78 15.92 -0.31
N GLN A 88 2.60 16.12 -0.86
CA GLN A 88 1.76 15.01 -1.37
C GLN A 88 2.34 14.44 -2.67
N HIS A 89 3.08 13.36 -2.57
CA HIS A 89 3.53 12.56 -3.72
C HIS A 89 2.56 11.41 -4.00
N GLU A 90 1.29 11.75 -4.23
CA GLU A 90 0.31 10.75 -4.64
C GLU A 90 0.36 10.53 -6.15
N PHE A 91 0.25 9.29 -6.56
CA PHE A 91 0.11 8.88 -7.95
C PHE A 91 -0.83 7.68 -8.05
N VAL A 92 -1.24 7.35 -9.27
CA VAL A 92 -2.17 6.26 -9.52
C VAL A 92 -1.43 5.07 -10.13
N VAL A 93 -1.74 3.88 -9.65
CA VAL A 93 -1.29 2.61 -10.21
C VAL A 93 -2.48 1.74 -10.59
N GLU A 94 -2.24 0.75 -11.44
CA GLU A 94 -3.25 -0.23 -11.83
C GLU A 94 -2.91 -1.64 -11.34
N GLU A 95 -3.94 -2.33 -10.84
CA GLU A 95 -3.92 -3.74 -10.54
C GLU A 95 -5.20 -4.38 -11.09
N HIS A 96 -5.08 -5.23 -12.11
CA HIS A 96 -6.21 -5.87 -12.80
C HIS A 96 -7.29 -4.86 -13.27
N GLU A 97 -6.89 -3.86 -14.04
CA GLU A 97 -7.68 -2.72 -14.54
C GLU A 97 -8.31 -1.82 -13.47
N LEU A 98 -8.13 -2.11 -12.20
CA LEU A 98 -8.57 -1.26 -11.09
C LEU A 98 -7.46 -0.30 -10.67
N LYS A 99 -7.85 0.93 -10.36
CA LYS A 99 -6.93 2.04 -10.07
C LYS A 99 -6.87 2.32 -8.59
N PHE A 100 -5.65 2.62 -8.10
CA PHE A 100 -5.42 2.92 -6.70
C PHE A 100 -4.49 4.11 -6.54
N PHE A 101 -4.83 5.03 -5.65
CA PHE A 101 -3.89 6.04 -5.19
C PHE A 101 -2.82 5.40 -4.32
N ILE A 102 -1.56 5.73 -4.60
CA ILE A 102 -0.37 5.30 -3.86
C ILE A 102 0.36 6.52 -3.34
N ASN A 103 0.91 6.40 -2.15
CA ASN A 103 1.78 7.41 -1.55
C ASN A 103 3.00 6.72 -0.94
N LEU A 104 4.19 6.99 -1.49
CA LEU A 104 5.44 6.36 -1.07
C LEU A 104 6.24 7.22 -0.07
N SER A 105 5.86 8.48 0.15
CA SER A 105 6.61 9.42 1.00
C SER A 105 5.97 9.71 2.34
N ASP A 106 4.67 10.02 2.38
CA ASP A 106 4.05 10.64 3.55
C ASP A 106 3.67 9.66 4.66
N TYR A 107 3.42 8.39 4.31
CA TYR A 107 2.96 7.35 5.24
C TYR A 107 3.94 6.18 5.30
N LEU A 108 3.87 5.40 6.37
CA LEU A 108 4.67 4.19 6.50
C LEU A 108 4.26 3.13 5.48
N ASP A 109 2.95 2.99 5.27
CA ASP A 109 2.37 2.05 4.32
C ASP A 109 1.95 2.76 3.04
N THR A 110 2.08 2.09 1.90
CA THR A 110 2.03 2.67 0.57
C THR A 110 0.62 2.96 0.04
N GLY A 111 -0.40 2.38 0.65
CA GLY A 111 -1.80 2.45 0.18
C GLY A 111 -2.33 1.17 -0.46
N LEU A 112 -1.47 0.21 -0.83
CA LEU A 112 -1.88 -1.07 -1.40
C LEU A 112 -0.98 -2.21 -0.90
N PHE A 113 -1.55 -3.18 -0.19
CA PHE A 113 -0.85 -4.39 0.24
C PHE A 113 -0.78 -5.40 -0.90
N LEU A 114 0.43 -5.68 -1.39
CA LEU A 114 0.65 -6.48 -2.60
C LEU A 114 0.40 -7.98 -2.39
N ASP A 115 0.61 -8.48 -1.19
CA ASP A 115 0.41 -9.88 -0.78
C ASP A 115 -1.07 -10.32 -0.81
N HIS A 116 -2.01 -9.37 -0.76
CA HIS A 116 -3.45 -9.66 -0.83
C HIS A 116 -4.06 -9.66 -2.24
N ARG A 117 -3.26 -9.54 -3.31
CA ARG A 117 -3.75 -9.46 -4.68
C ARG A 117 -4.67 -10.62 -5.07
N ILE A 118 -4.25 -11.85 -4.80
CA ILE A 118 -5.03 -13.06 -5.12
C ILE A 118 -6.32 -13.06 -4.30
N THR A 119 -6.25 -12.73 -3.02
CA THR A 119 -7.43 -12.68 -2.13
C THR A 119 -8.42 -11.62 -2.60
N ARG A 120 -7.95 -10.45 -3.06
CA ARG A 120 -8.83 -9.43 -3.66
C ARG A 120 -9.55 -9.95 -4.90
N GLN A 121 -8.88 -10.69 -5.78
CA GLN A 121 -9.52 -11.32 -6.95
C GLN A 121 -10.57 -12.37 -6.55
N MET A 122 -10.32 -13.15 -5.52
CA MET A 122 -11.30 -14.09 -4.99
C MET A 122 -12.55 -13.37 -4.46
N VAL A 123 -12.37 -12.26 -3.74
CA VAL A 123 -13.49 -11.42 -3.30
C VAL A 123 -14.27 -10.88 -4.50
N ARG A 124 -13.60 -10.34 -5.52
CA ARG A 124 -14.23 -9.87 -6.76
C ARG A 124 -15.10 -10.96 -7.39
N ALA A 125 -14.55 -12.14 -7.57
CA ALA A 125 -15.25 -13.27 -8.21
C ALA A 125 -16.50 -13.74 -7.44
N GLN A 126 -16.55 -13.49 -6.13
CA GLN A 126 -17.64 -13.93 -5.26
C GLN A 126 -18.66 -12.84 -4.93
N SER A 127 -18.46 -11.60 -5.36
CA SER A 127 -19.24 -10.44 -4.88
C SER A 127 -20.54 -10.18 -5.63
N ALA A 128 -20.74 -10.78 -6.81
CA ALA A 128 -21.92 -10.49 -7.66
C ALA A 128 -23.24 -10.63 -6.89
N GLY A 129 -24.03 -9.54 -6.82
CA GLY A 129 -25.32 -9.48 -6.15
C GLY A 129 -25.27 -9.55 -4.60
N LYS A 130 -24.09 -9.62 -3.99
CA LYS A 130 -23.95 -9.77 -2.53
C LYS A 130 -23.82 -8.43 -1.82
N LYS A 131 -24.18 -8.43 -0.52
CA LYS A 131 -23.80 -7.39 0.42
C LYS A 131 -22.44 -7.77 1.02
N VAL A 132 -21.48 -6.86 0.93
CA VAL A 132 -20.11 -7.06 1.40
C VAL A 132 -19.81 -6.09 2.54
N LEU A 133 -19.27 -6.62 3.63
CA LEU A 133 -18.76 -5.87 4.77
C LEU A 133 -17.24 -6.00 4.82
N ASN A 134 -16.53 -4.88 4.60
CA ASN A 134 -15.09 -4.80 4.68
C ASN A 134 -14.69 -4.13 6.01
N LEU A 135 -14.15 -4.91 6.93
CA LEU A 135 -13.69 -4.49 8.26
C LEU A 135 -12.18 -4.31 8.25
N PHE A 136 -11.67 -3.33 9.03
CA PHE A 136 -10.26 -2.94 8.99
C PHE A 136 -9.83 -2.57 7.57
N ALA A 137 -10.66 -1.75 6.94
CA ALA A 137 -10.65 -1.61 5.49
C ALA A 137 -9.42 -0.91 4.92
N TYR A 138 -8.66 -0.17 5.74
CA TYR A 138 -7.51 0.60 5.31
C TYR A 138 -7.90 1.54 4.15
N THR A 139 -7.20 1.52 3.03
CA THR A 139 -7.50 2.31 1.82
C THR A 139 -8.61 1.72 0.95
N GLY A 140 -9.34 0.72 1.43
CA GLY A 140 -10.53 0.16 0.79
C GLY A 140 -10.27 -0.67 -0.47
N SER A 141 -9.08 -1.22 -0.67
CA SER A 141 -8.77 -1.99 -1.88
C SER A 141 -9.71 -3.20 -2.06
N PHE A 142 -10.09 -3.89 -0.99
CA PHE A 142 -11.08 -4.96 -1.03
C PHE A 142 -12.48 -4.47 -1.40
N SER A 143 -12.86 -3.25 -0.94
CA SER A 143 -14.14 -2.63 -1.29
C SER A 143 -14.22 -2.32 -2.78
N VAL A 144 -13.13 -1.82 -3.37
CA VAL A 144 -13.03 -1.57 -4.82
C VAL A 144 -13.20 -2.87 -5.59
N TYR A 145 -12.52 -3.93 -5.19
CA TYR A 145 -12.64 -5.25 -5.83
C TYR A 145 -14.04 -5.85 -5.68
N ALA A 146 -14.67 -5.71 -4.52
CA ALA A 146 -16.05 -6.15 -4.30
C ALA A 146 -17.05 -5.42 -5.21
N ALA A 147 -16.93 -4.09 -5.30
CA ALA A 147 -17.75 -3.28 -6.18
C ALA A 147 -17.55 -3.65 -7.67
N ALA A 148 -16.28 -3.82 -8.10
CA ALA A 148 -15.94 -4.28 -9.45
C ALA A 148 -16.46 -5.69 -9.75
N GLY A 149 -16.66 -6.52 -8.73
CA GLY A 149 -17.29 -7.84 -8.82
C GLY A 149 -18.82 -7.80 -8.86
N GLY A 150 -19.43 -6.61 -8.87
CA GLY A 150 -20.89 -6.46 -8.94
C GLY A 150 -21.59 -6.65 -7.59
N ALA A 151 -20.95 -6.31 -6.47
CA ALA A 151 -21.61 -6.30 -5.16
C ALA A 151 -22.84 -5.39 -5.18
N ALA A 152 -23.95 -5.84 -4.59
CA ALA A 152 -25.18 -5.05 -4.48
C ALA A 152 -25.02 -3.91 -3.45
N GLU A 153 -24.22 -4.14 -2.42
CA GLU A 153 -23.88 -3.16 -1.38
C GLU A 153 -22.47 -3.45 -0.85
N VAL A 154 -21.69 -2.38 -0.57
CA VAL A 154 -20.39 -2.49 0.12
C VAL A 154 -20.36 -1.50 1.28
N ILE A 155 -20.12 -2.03 2.48
CA ILE A 155 -19.88 -1.24 3.69
C ILE A 155 -18.41 -1.34 4.05
N THR A 156 -17.75 -0.20 4.11
CA THR A 156 -16.32 -0.06 4.39
C THR A 156 -16.13 0.55 5.77
N VAL A 157 -15.53 -0.19 6.70
CA VAL A 157 -15.39 0.22 8.11
C VAL A 157 -13.92 0.30 8.48
N ASP A 158 -13.50 1.44 9.00
CA ASP A 158 -12.16 1.63 9.58
C ASP A 158 -12.19 2.63 10.74
N LEU A 159 -11.22 2.53 11.63
CA LEU A 159 -11.03 3.46 12.75
C LEU A 159 -10.36 4.77 12.31
N SER A 160 -9.66 4.78 11.18
CA SER A 160 -8.93 5.94 10.67
C SER A 160 -9.78 6.71 9.65
N LYS A 161 -10.13 7.96 9.98
CA LYS A 161 -10.79 8.87 9.02
C LYS A 161 -9.93 9.11 7.78
N THR A 162 -8.61 9.20 7.95
CA THR A 162 -7.67 9.40 6.83
C THR A 162 -7.75 8.25 5.84
N TYR A 163 -7.74 7.01 6.33
CA TYR A 163 -7.84 5.84 5.46
C TYR A 163 -9.23 5.66 4.86
N LEU A 164 -10.29 6.00 5.58
CA LEU A 164 -11.64 6.00 5.01
C LEU A 164 -11.79 7.02 3.87
N ASN A 165 -11.25 8.22 4.02
CA ASN A 165 -11.23 9.21 2.94
C ASN A 165 -10.43 8.70 1.73
N TRP A 166 -9.34 8.00 1.97
CA TRP A 166 -8.56 7.38 0.90
C TRP A 166 -9.34 6.23 0.23
N ALA A 167 -10.03 5.39 1.01
CA ALA A 167 -10.90 4.34 0.50
C ALA A 167 -12.02 4.91 -0.38
N GLU A 168 -12.68 5.98 0.04
CA GLU A 168 -13.69 6.68 -0.74
C GLU A 168 -13.13 7.19 -2.07
N ARG A 169 -11.97 7.84 -2.05
CA ARG A 169 -11.28 8.31 -3.26
C ARG A 169 -10.91 7.17 -4.21
N ASN A 170 -10.45 6.02 -3.68
CA ASN A 170 -10.18 4.83 -4.48
C ASN A 170 -11.46 4.27 -5.12
N MET A 171 -12.58 4.26 -4.41
CA MET A 171 -13.88 3.87 -4.97
C MET A 171 -14.31 4.82 -6.09
N GLN A 172 -14.25 6.13 -5.86
CA GLN A 172 -14.59 7.17 -6.84
C GLN A 172 -13.70 7.10 -8.10
N LEU A 173 -12.39 6.87 -7.92
CA LEU A 173 -11.40 6.71 -9.00
C LEU A 173 -11.77 5.58 -9.98
N ASN A 174 -12.48 4.56 -9.49
CA ASN A 174 -12.97 3.42 -10.26
C ASN A 174 -14.46 3.56 -10.68
N GLY A 175 -15.07 4.72 -10.49
CA GLY A 175 -16.46 4.99 -10.89
C GLY A 175 -17.52 4.49 -9.90
N PHE A 176 -17.12 4.06 -8.70
CA PHE A 176 -18.03 3.57 -7.65
C PHE A 176 -18.40 4.69 -6.68
N SER A 177 -19.32 5.59 -7.10
CA SER A 177 -19.70 6.80 -6.35
C SER A 177 -21.16 6.79 -5.84
N ASP A 178 -21.88 5.69 -5.99
CA ASP A 178 -23.27 5.57 -5.54
C ASP A 178 -23.36 5.37 -4.02
N ASN A 179 -23.62 6.45 -3.28
CA ASN A 179 -23.70 6.43 -1.81
C ASN A 179 -24.88 5.58 -1.27
N SER A 180 -25.84 5.19 -2.11
CA SER A 180 -26.89 4.25 -1.71
C SER A 180 -26.39 2.81 -1.65
N LYS A 181 -25.31 2.50 -2.38
CA LYS A 181 -24.68 1.17 -2.46
C LYS A 181 -23.36 1.09 -1.68
N TYR A 182 -22.58 2.18 -1.64
CA TYR A 182 -21.23 2.20 -1.09
C TYR A 182 -21.18 3.14 0.10
N ARG A 183 -20.99 2.58 1.30
CA ARG A 183 -21.01 3.32 2.56
C ARG A 183 -19.67 3.22 3.28
N PHE A 184 -19.23 4.34 3.86
CA PHE A 184 -18.00 4.44 4.66
C PHE A 184 -18.37 4.75 6.10
N VAL A 185 -17.90 3.93 7.03
CA VAL A 185 -18.26 4.02 8.44
C VAL A 185 -17.00 4.17 9.29
N HIS A 186 -16.89 5.31 9.95
CA HIS A 186 -15.83 5.55 10.93
C HIS A 186 -16.22 4.93 12.26
N ALA A 187 -15.70 3.74 12.56
CA ALA A 187 -16.00 3.03 13.78
C ALA A 187 -14.86 2.11 14.24
N ASP A 188 -14.80 1.83 15.54
CA ASP A 188 -14.03 0.70 16.03
C ASP A 188 -14.77 -0.59 15.67
N VAL A 189 -14.15 -1.44 14.86
CA VAL A 189 -14.71 -2.70 14.38
C VAL A 189 -15.15 -3.61 15.54
N LYS A 190 -14.51 -3.52 16.71
CA LYS A 190 -14.90 -4.31 17.88
C LYS A 190 -16.22 -3.85 18.53
N GLN A 191 -16.69 -2.64 18.16
CA GLN A 191 -17.91 -2.02 18.67
C GLN A 191 -18.98 -1.88 17.58
N TYR A 192 -18.63 -2.17 16.33
CA TYR A 192 -19.50 -2.12 15.16
C TYR A 192 -20.31 -3.41 15.01
#